data_3d5d9d8326837798a651683295d06622
#
_entry.id   3d5d9d8326837798a651683295d06622
#
_cell.length_a   1.000
_cell.length_b   1.000
_cell.length_c   1.000
_cell.angle_alpha   90.00
_cell.angle_beta   90.00
_cell.angle_gamma   90.00
#
_symmetry.space_group_name_H-M   'P 1'
#
loop_
_entity.id
_entity.type
_entity.pdbx_description
1 polymer ?
#
loop_
_entity_poly.entity_id
_entity_poly.type
_entity_poly.pdbx_seq_one_letter_code
_entity_poly.pdbx_strand_id
1 'polypeptide(L)'
;MIEQDVELTIFAAKAAGISLEPGTTRIVGTMKTWRPRDDDGDALRLGVKLKIMLDYIEKGDMAGCVVAVASEDVAAYEPCYPNPNAATRRAILRAAAEIGKVMLEAEAV
;
A
#
# COMPACT_ATOMS: atom_id res chain seq x y z
N MET A 1 0.61 8.89 12.91
CA MET A 1 1.20 7.89 12.00
C MET A 1 2.62 7.60 12.45
N ILE A 2 2.97 6.34 12.60
CA ILE A 2 4.33 5.97 12.97
C ILE A 2 5.27 6.14 11.78
N GLU A 3 6.56 6.30 12.06
CA GLU A 3 7.58 6.53 11.04
C GLU A 3 7.58 5.47 9.94
N GLN A 4 7.42 4.21 10.31
CA GLN A 4 7.36 3.10 9.37
C GLN A 4 6.21 3.24 8.37
N ASP A 5 5.04 3.71 8.82
CA ASP A 5 3.89 3.91 7.93
C ASP A 5 4.09 5.09 6.98
N VAL A 6 4.82 6.11 7.42
CA VAL A 6 5.20 7.22 6.53
C VAL A 6 6.13 6.73 5.43
N GLU A 7 7.12 5.91 5.77
CA GLU A 7 8.01 5.32 4.76
C GLU A 7 7.26 4.47 3.75
N LEU A 8 6.35 3.61 4.22
CA LEU A 8 5.53 2.78 3.34
C LEU A 8 4.72 3.65 2.38
N THR A 9 4.15 4.73 2.89
CA THR A 9 3.35 5.66 2.09
C THR A 9 4.20 6.33 1.01
N ILE A 10 5.43 6.71 1.33
CA ILE A 10 6.35 7.32 0.38
C ILE A 10 6.72 6.33 -0.73
N PHE A 11 7.06 5.09 -0.38
CA PHE A 11 7.36 4.07 -1.38
C PHE A 11 6.15 3.74 -2.26
N ALA A 12 4.96 3.66 -1.66
CA ALA A 12 3.73 3.41 -2.42
C ALA A 12 3.41 4.55 -3.39
N ALA A 13 3.68 5.79 -2.98
CA ALA A 13 3.52 6.95 -3.87
C ALA A 13 4.44 6.84 -5.08
N LYS A 14 5.68 6.40 -4.87
CA LYS A 14 6.63 6.16 -5.97
C LYS A 14 6.05 5.15 -6.96
N ALA A 15 5.53 4.04 -6.46
CA ALA A 15 4.93 3.01 -7.31
C ALA A 15 3.76 3.55 -8.13
N ALA A 16 2.94 4.41 -7.54
CA ALA A 16 1.73 4.96 -8.18
C ALA A 16 2.00 6.19 -9.04
N GLY A 17 3.23 6.70 -9.05
CA GLY A 17 3.56 7.91 -9.79
C GLY A 17 2.98 9.18 -9.17
N ILE A 18 2.75 9.17 -7.86
CA ILE A 18 2.23 10.32 -7.12
C ILE A 18 3.40 11.07 -6.50
N SER A 19 3.49 12.37 -6.78
CA SER A 19 4.54 13.22 -6.21
C SER A 19 4.05 13.82 -4.89
N LEU A 20 4.79 13.55 -3.82
CA LEU A 20 4.51 14.10 -2.50
C LEU A 20 5.49 15.20 -2.15
N GLU A 21 5.04 16.19 -1.38
CA GLU A 21 5.93 17.23 -0.86
C GLU A 21 6.93 16.61 0.10
N PRO A 22 8.21 17.02 0.07
CA PRO A 22 9.23 16.43 0.93
C PRO A 22 8.85 16.46 2.41
N GLY A 23 9.03 15.31 3.07
CA GLY A 23 8.74 15.17 4.49
C GLY A 23 7.27 15.08 4.86
N THR A 24 6.37 15.02 3.87
CA THR A 24 4.93 14.97 4.11
C THR A 24 4.27 13.92 3.23
N THR A 25 2.98 13.69 3.45
CA THR A 25 2.16 12.88 2.54
C THR A 25 1.17 13.74 1.74
N ARG A 26 1.44 15.05 1.66
CA ARG A 26 0.64 15.97 0.84
C ARG A 26 1.04 15.84 -0.63
N ILE A 27 0.04 15.74 -1.50
CA ILE A 27 0.27 15.66 -2.94
C ILE A 27 0.67 17.04 -3.46
N VAL A 28 1.82 17.09 -4.18
CA VAL A 28 2.35 18.32 -4.75
C VAL A 28 1.29 19.05 -5.59
N GLY A 29 1.18 20.34 -5.37
CA GLY A 29 0.24 21.18 -6.12
C GLY A 29 -1.20 21.11 -5.67
N THR A 30 -1.48 20.42 -4.56
CA THR A 30 -2.84 20.31 -4.01
C THR A 30 -2.85 20.59 -2.53
N MET A 31 -4.05 20.72 -1.97
CA MET A 31 -4.26 20.80 -0.52
C MET A 31 -4.53 19.42 0.07
N LYS A 32 -4.46 18.36 -0.75
CA LYS A 32 -4.85 17.02 -0.35
C LYS A 32 -3.68 16.26 0.27
N THR A 33 -3.94 15.65 1.42
CA THR A 33 -3.04 14.66 2.04
C THR A 33 -3.42 13.28 1.52
N TRP A 34 -2.43 12.54 1.04
CA TRP A 34 -2.64 11.19 0.54
C TRP A 34 -2.53 10.18 1.68
N ARG A 35 -3.59 9.42 1.94
CA ARG A 35 -3.71 8.59 3.14
C ARG A 35 -4.22 7.18 2.83
N PRO A 36 -3.51 6.38 2.03
CA PRO A 36 -3.99 5.03 1.70
C PRO A 36 -4.07 4.09 2.92
N ARG A 37 -3.32 4.39 3.98
CA ARG A 37 -3.42 3.63 5.23
C ARG A 37 -4.76 3.84 5.93
N ASP A 38 -5.30 5.04 5.88
CA ASP A 38 -6.45 5.44 6.68
C ASP A 38 -7.71 5.73 5.87
N ASP A 39 -7.58 5.92 4.57
CA ASP A 39 -8.69 6.30 3.70
C ASP A 39 -8.99 5.21 2.66
N ASP A 40 -10.21 4.69 2.69
CA ASP A 40 -10.62 3.61 1.78
C ASP A 40 -10.51 4.02 0.32
N GLY A 41 -10.89 5.25 0.00
CA GLY A 41 -10.81 5.76 -1.38
C GLY A 41 -9.38 5.84 -1.89
N ASP A 42 -8.46 6.36 -1.08
CA ASP A 42 -7.05 6.42 -1.46
C ASP A 42 -6.46 5.03 -1.63
N ALA A 43 -6.80 4.10 -0.72
CA ALA A 43 -6.35 2.72 -0.82
C ALA A 43 -6.90 2.02 -2.06
N LEU A 44 -8.18 2.20 -2.33
CA LEU A 44 -8.81 1.60 -3.51
C LEU A 44 -8.19 2.11 -4.80
N ARG A 45 -8.01 3.43 -4.92
CA ARG A 45 -7.38 4.02 -6.10
C ARG A 45 -5.96 3.51 -6.30
N LEU A 46 -5.21 3.35 -5.21
CA LEU A 46 -3.86 2.77 -5.26
C LEU A 46 -3.89 1.34 -5.78
N GLY A 47 -4.78 0.52 -5.24
CA GLY A 47 -4.92 -0.87 -5.68
C GLY A 47 -5.32 -0.99 -7.15
N VAL A 48 -6.23 -0.14 -7.61
CA VAL A 48 -6.66 -0.11 -9.01
C VAL A 48 -5.51 0.32 -9.92
N LYS A 49 -4.80 1.37 -9.54
CA LYS A 49 -3.67 1.89 -10.31
C LYS A 49 -2.60 0.82 -10.54
N LEU A 50 -2.29 0.04 -9.53
CA LEU A 50 -1.25 -0.97 -9.59
C LEU A 50 -1.77 -2.36 -9.90
N LYS A 51 -3.08 -2.49 -10.13
CA LYS A 51 -3.74 -3.78 -10.44
C LYS A 51 -3.48 -4.83 -9.37
N ILE A 52 -3.54 -4.41 -8.11
CA ILE A 52 -3.35 -5.30 -6.98
C ILE A 52 -4.59 -6.16 -6.78
N MET A 53 -4.40 -7.47 -6.69
CA MET A 53 -5.48 -8.42 -6.41
C MET A 53 -5.62 -8.59 -4.91
N LEU A 54 -6.86 -8.71 -4.44
CA LEU A 54 -7.16 -8.97 -3.03
C LEU A 54 -7.83 -10.34 -2.90
N ASP A 55 -7.44 -11.09 -1.88
CA ASP A 55 -8.09 -12.33 -1.53
C ASP A 55 -8.24 -12.42 -0.01
N TYR A 56 -9.43 -12.78 0.43
CA TYR A 56 -9.74 -12.98 1.86
C TYR A 56 -9.70 -14.48 2.12
N ILE A 57 -8.69 -14.91 2.86
CA ILE A 57 -8.38 -16.31 3.04
C ILE A 57 -9.24 -16.91 4.15
N GLU A 58 -10.03 -17.92 3.81
CA GLU A 58 -10.97 -18.56 4.74
C GLU A 58 -10.47 -19.87 5.30
N LYS A 59 -9.51 -20.50 4.65
CA LYS A 59 -9.03 -21.86 5.02
C LYS A 59 -7.51 -21.93 4.99
N GLY A 60 -6.97 -22.87 5.74
CA GLY A 60 -5.54 -23.14 5.75
C GLY A 60 -4.80 -22.33 6.81
N ASP A 61 -3.47 -22.31 6.69
CA ASP A 61 -2.59 -21.71 7.69
C ASP A 61 -2.75 -20.19 7.79
N MET A 62 -3.18 -19.55 6.69
CA MET A 62 -3.35 -18.11 6.65
C MET A 62 -4.82 -17.70 6.78
N ALA A 63 -5.68 -18.60 7.25
CA ALA A 63 -7.10 -18.30 7.43
C ALA A 63 -7.29 -17.08 8.34
N GLY A 64 -8.23 -16.21 7.99
CA GLY A 64 -8.49 -14.97 8.71
C GLY A 64 -7.61 -13.81 8.28
N CYS A 65 -6.82 -13.98 7.22
CA CYS A 65 -5.99 -12.91 6.65
C CYS A 65 -6.54 -12.43 5.31
N VAL A 66 -6.19 -11.22 4.95
CA VAL A 66 -6.31 -10.71 3.58
C VAL A 66 -4.92 -10.70 2.97
N VAL A 67 -4.82 -11.06 1.70
CA VAL A 67 -3.57 -10.95 0.94
C VAL A 67 -3.77 -9.97 -0.21
N ALA A 68 -2.82 -9.06 -0.38
CA ALA A 68 -2.75 -8.17 -1.54
C ALA A 68 -1.61 -8.67 -2.43
N VAL A 69 -1.94 -9.07 -3.65
CA VAL A 69 -0.97 -9.65 -4.60
C VAL A 69 -0.76 -8.65 -5.73
N ALA A 70 0.45 -8.13 -5.83
CA ALA A 70 0.81 -7.18 -6.88
C ALA A 70 1.50 -7.86 -8.06
N SER A 71 2.22 -8.95 -7.81
CA SER A 71 2.89 -9.74 -8.84
C SER A 71 3.24 -11.13 -8.26
N GLU A 72 3.86 -11.98 -9.07
CA GLU A 72 4.30 -13.30 -8.61
C GLU A 72 5.20 -13.23 -7.38
N ASP A 73 6.00 -12.17 -7.28
CA ASP A 73 7.00 -12.01 -6.23
C ASP A 73 6.58 -11.03 -5.12
N VAL A 74 5.45 -10.36 -5.28
CA VAL A 74 5.03 -9.32 -4.33
C VAL A 74 3.63 -9.62 -3.80
N ALA A 75 3.58 -10.01 -2.54
CA ALA A 75 2.33 -10.24 -1.84
C ALA A 75 2.48 -9.76 -0.39
N ALA A 76 1.43 -9.19 0.15
CA ALA A 76 1.39 -8.73 1.55
C ALA A 76 0.17 -9.31 2.24
N TYR A 77 0.39 -9.96 3.39
CA TYR A 77 -0.66 -10.58 4.20
C TYR A 77 -0.90 -9.75 5.45
N GLU A 78 -2.15 -9.51 5.80
CA GLU A 78 -2.53 -8.83 7.04
C GLU A 78 -3.67 -9.59 7.72
N PRO A 79 -3.62 -9.77 9.06
CA PRO A 79 -4.75 -10.35 9.79
C PRO A 79 -5.95 -9.41 9.71
N CYS A 80 -7.13 -9.97 9.42
CA CYS A 80 -8.36 -9.17 9.24
C CYS A 80 -8.97 -8.67 10.54
N TYR A 81 -8.60 -9.24 11.68
CA TYR A 81 -9.16 -8.82 12.96
C TYR A 81 -8.23 -7.89 13.69
N PRO A 82 -8.77 -6.93 14.46
CA PRO A 82 -10.18 -6.67 14.66
C PRO A 82 -10.86 -5.82 13.59
N ASN A 83 -10.11 -5.27 12.63
CA ASN A 83 -10.67 -4.35 11.63
C ASN A 83 -10.28 -4.79 10.21
N PRO A 84 -11.19 -5.50 9.49
CA PRO A 84 -10.89 -5.97 8.14
C PRO A 84 -10.59 -4.85 7.13
N ASN A 85 -11.26 -3.69 7.25
CA ASN A 85 -11.03 -2.58 6.33
C ASN A 85 -9.61 -2.02 6.51
N ALA A 86 -9.19 -1.83 7.76
CA ALA A 86 -7.83 -1.36 8.04
C ALA A 86 -6.79 -2.36 7.57
N ALA A 87 -7.03 -3.66 7.77
CA ALA A 87 -6.14 -4.72 7.31
C ALA A 87 -6.01 -4.71 5.79
N THR A 88 -7.11 -4.52 5.08
CA THR A 88 -7.12 -4.46 3.62
C THR A 88 -6.34 -3.25 3.11
N ARG A 89 -6.57 -2.07 3.70
CA ARG A 89 -5.80 -0.86 3.34
C ARG A 89 -4.30 -1.08 3.56
N ARG A 90 -3.93 -1.68 4.68
CA ARG A 90 -2.53 -1.92 5.01
C ARG A 90 -1.90 -2.94 4.06
N ALA A 91 -2.62 -3.99 3.68
CA ALA A 91 -2.12 -4.98 2.73
C ALA A 91 -1.84 -4.33 1.37
N ILE A 92 -2.75 -3.50 0.88
CA ILE A 92 -2.57 -2.76 -0.38
C ILE A 92 -1.35 -1.84 -0.27
N LEU A 93 -1.25 -1.09 0.82
CA LEU A 93 -0.14 -0.16 1.04
C LEU A 93 1.21 -0.88 1.06
N ARG A 94 1.30 -2.00 1.76
CA ARG A 94 2.55 -2.78 1.86
C ARG A 94 2.96 -3.37 0.51
N ALA A 95 2.01 -3.92 -0.24
CA ALA A 95 2.30 -4.45 -1.57
C ALA A 95 2.77 -3.33 -2.51
N ALA A 96 2.10 -2.19 -2.49
CA ALA A 96 2.49 -1.03 -3.29
C ALA A 96 3.88 -0.51 -2.90
N ALA A 97 4.18 -0.48 -1.60
CA ALA A 97 5.48 -0.03 -1.12
C ALA A 97 6.63 -0.90 -1.62
N GLU A 98 6.43 -2.22 -1.70
CA GLU A 98 7.44 -3.12 -2.24
C GLU A 98 7.72 -2.82 -3.71
N ILE A 99 6.69 -2.53 -4.50
CA ILE A 99 6.89 -2.11 -5.89
C ILE A 99 7.72 -0.84 -5.94
N GLY A 100 7.40 0.14 -5.11
CA GLY A 100 8.14 1.40 -5.06
C GLY A 100 9.60 1.23 -4.66
N LYS A 101 9.89 0.34 -3.72
CA LYS A 101 11.27 0.03 -3.32
C LYS A 101 12.06 -0.56 -4.47
N VAL A 102 11.48 -1.51 -5.19
CA VAL A 102 12.13 -2.13 -6.35
C VAL A 102 12.41 -1.09 -7.42
N MET A 103 11.47 -0.18 -7.67
CA MET A 103 11.67 0.90 -8.64
C MET A 103 12.83 1.80 -8.24
N LEU A 104 12.93 2.17 -6.96
CA LEU A 104 14.02 3.02 -6.48
C LEU A 104 15.38 2.31 -6.56
N GLU A 105 15.44 1.03 -6.23
CA GLU A 105 16.65 0.23 -6.34
C GLU A 105 17.13 0.15 -7.81
N ALA A 106 16.20 -0.02 -8.74
CA ALA A 106 16.52 -0.03 -10.17
C ALA A 106 17.06 1.32 -10.66
N GLU A 107 16.53 2.42 -10.14
CA GLU A 107 16.99 3.77 -10.48
C GLU A 107 18.36 4.10 -9.90
N ALA A 108 18.76 3.44 -8.83
CA ALA A 108 20.03 3.68 -8.15
C ALA A 108 21.23 3.00 -8.85
N VAL A 109 20.97 2.16 -9.83
CA VAL A 109 22.02 1.42 -10.56
C VAL A 109 22.62 2.24 -11.69
#